data_17016945355449818345e57a804eac1c
#
_entry.id   17016945355449818345e57a804eac1c
#
_cell.length_a   1.000
_cell.length_b   1.000
_cell.length_c   1.000
_cell.angle_alpha   90.00
_cell.angle_beta   90.00
_cell.angle_gamma   90.00
#
_symmetry.space_group_name_H-M   'P 1'
#
loop_
_entity.id
_entity.type
_entity.pdbx_description
1 polymer ?
#
loop_
_entity_poly.entity_id
_entity_poly.type
_entity_poly.pdbx_seq_one_letter_code
_entity_poly.pdbx_strand_id
1 'polypeptide(L)'
;MTRATPTARWVLLFGVAFGAAALVLPFVGPFGLNLENVRTRQEPDWSIFVQLRVSRTLLGLFAGGALSLAGTLFQAMLRDALATPYTLGISAGASLGAVVAIWLGWQQIAGVPAIWVAALGGAAVVLALVVGAALHHRRVSSFSLLLSGLAASSVCSAFILVIYGLVSTTKSFSISRWLIGSVDSVDYAALGGFVLVVVVTAAVVMRQAKAWNLMAVDPSWASTRGARVTQLTLSGYGAGSLLTAATVALTGPIGFVGLVVPHLVRTRIGADHRVLMPCAFLGGGVLLAACDAIGRSVVAPSEIPAGAVMAILGGPYLVWVLRQRSMS
;
A
#
# COMPACT_ATOMS: atom_id res chain seq x y z
N MET A 1 -22.25 17.09 27.00
CA MET A 1 -21.03 17.05 26.16
C MET A 1 -20.17 15.88 26.63
N THR A 2 -20.31 14.70 26.02
CA THR A 2 -19.51 13.51 26.33
C THR A 2 -18.06 13.78 25.90
N ARG A 3 -17.14 13.85 26.87
CA ARG A 3 -15.69 13.93 26.59
C ARG A 3 -15.32 12.69 25.78
N ALA A 4 -15.02 12.87 24.48
CA ALA A 4 -14.52 11.80 23.63
C ALA A 4 -13.33 11.15 24.34
N THR A 5 -13.33 9.83 24.44
CA THR A 5 -12.20 9.08 24.97
C THR A 5 -10.94 9.49 24.18
N PRO A 6 -9.73 9.51 24.77
CA PRO A 6 -8.52 9.93 24.08
C PRO A 6 -8.31 9.18 22.74
N THR A 7 -8.81 7.96 22.63
CA THR A 7 -8.80 7.13 21.43
C THR A 7 -9.65 7.69 20.29
N ALA A 8 -10.88 8.17 20.58
CA ALA A 8 -11.77 8.74 19.57
C ALA A 8 -11.25 10.07 18.98
N ARG A 9 -10.50 10.85 19.79
CA ARG A 9 -9.88 12.10 19.33
C ARG A 9 -8.84 11.88 18.24
N TRP A 10 -8.01 10.84 18.36
CA TRP A 10 -7.00 10.53 17.37
C TRP A 10 -7.62 10.10 16.04
N VAL A 11 -8.63 9.21 16.07
CA VAL A 11 -9.32 8.79 14.84
C VAL A 11 -9.99 9.99 14.16
N LEU A 12 -10.60 10.90 14.95
CA LEU A 12 -11.20 12.13 14.42
C LEU A 12 -10.14 13.04 13.78
N LEU A 13 -9.00 13.26 14.44
CA LEU A 13 -7.91 14.11 13.93
C LEU A 13 -7.36 13.57 12.60
N PHE A 14 -7.06 12.27 12.53
CA PHE A 14 -6.62 11.64 11.29
C PHE A 14 -7.71 11.65 10.21
N GLY A 15 -8.98 11.49 10.61
CA GLY A 15 -10.13 11.60 9.70
C GLY A 15 -10.27 13.01 9.11
N VAL A 16 -10.13 14.04 9.92
CA VAL A 16 -10.12 15.44 9.46
C VAL A 16 -8.94 15.70 8.53
N ALA A 17 -7.75 15.22 8.88
CA ALA A 17 -6.56 15.35 8.02
C ALA A 17 -6.75 14.65 6.67
N PHE A 18 -7.35 13.46 6.66
CA PHE A 18 -7.67 12.72 5.43
C PHE A 18 -8.70 13.46 4.58
N GLY A 19 -9.78 13.95 5.17
CA GLY A 19 -10.78 14.77 4.48
C GLY A 19 -10.20 16.08 3.94
N ALA A 20 -9.38 16.77 4.73
CA ALA A 20 -8.67 17.97 4.29
C ALA A 20 -7.72 17.69 3.13
N ALA A 21 -6.96 16.57 3.18
CA ALA A 21 -6.10 16.15 2.07
C ALA A 21 -6.91 15.85 0.80
N ALA A 22 -8.06 15.17 0.93
CA ALA A 22 -8.95 14.91 -0.21
C ALA A 22 -9.49 16.17 -0.87
N LEU A 23 -9.71 17.24 -0.09
CA LEU A 23 -10.23 18.51 -0.58
C LEU A 23 -9.12 19.44 -1.12
N VAL A 24 -7.95 19.46 -0.48
CA VAL A 24 -6.88 20.45 -0.77
C VAL A 24 -5.91 19.95 -1.83
N LEU A 25 -5.49 18.69 -1.76
CA LEU A 25 -4.44 18.17 -2.66
C LEU A 25 -4.80 18.16 -4.15
N PRO A 26 -6.08 18.06 -4.59
CA PRO A 26 -6.41 18.21 -6.00
C PRO A 26 -6.07 19.60 -6.57
N PHE A 27 -6.00 20.64 -5.73
CA PHE A 27 -5.61 21.99 -6.16
C PHE A 27 -4.09 22.18 -6.27
N VAL A 28 -3.29 21.27 -5.70
CA VAL A 28 -1.83 21.31 -5.78
C VAL A 28 -1.37 20.59 -7.06
N GLY A 29 -0.61 21.25 -7.93
CA GLY A 29 -0.12 20.65 -9.17
C GLY A 29 0.78 21.57 -10.00
N PRO A 30 1.42 21.06 -11.06
CA PRO A 30 2.46 21.78 -11.81
C PRO A 30 1.95 23.00 -12.57
N PHE A 31 0.68 23.03 -12.92
CA PHE A 31 0.04 24.15 -13.63
C PHE A 31 -1.07 24.74 -12.79
N GLY A 32 -1.17 26.07 -12.77
CA GLY A 32 -2.27 26.78 -12.14
C GLY A 32 -3.60 26.40 -12.79
N LEU A 33 -4.61 26.07 -11.99
CA LEU A 33 -5.98 25.94 -12.44
C LEU A 33 -6.68 27.29 -12.31
N ASN A 34 -7.45 27.66 -13.31
CA ASN A 34 -8.37 28.77 -13.15
C ASN A 34 -9.58 28.29 -12.33
N LEU A 35 -9.65 28.74 -11.07
CA LEU A 35 -10.71 28.33 -10.14
C LEU A 35 -12.11 28.74 -10.63
N GLU A 36 -12.21 29.82 -11.39
CA GLU A 36 -13.47 30.27 -11.98
C GLU A 36 -13.93 29.29 -13.07
N ASN A 37 -13.00 28.81 -13.92
CA ASN A 37 -13.33 27.83 -14.95
C ASN A 37 -13.74 26.50 -14.30
N VAL A 38 -13.07 26.07 -13.22
CA VAL A 38 -13.46 24.87 -12.46
C VAL A 38 -14.86 25.03 -11.86
N ARG A 39 -15.18 26.21 -11.29
CA ARG A 39 -16.49 26.50 -10.71
C ARG A 39 -17.59 26.54 -11.76
N THR A 40 -17.30 27.12 -12.92
CA THR A 40 -18.25 27.25 -14.05
C THR A 40 -18.26 26.04 -14.98
N ARG A 41 -17.46 25.00 -14.66
CA ARG A 41 -17.30 23.75 -15.44
C ARG A 41 -16.86 24.01 -16.88
N GLN A 42 -15.94 24.96 -17.06
CA GLN A 42 -15.37 25.26 -18.38
C GLN A 42 -14.16 24.38 -18.67
N GLU A 43 -14.12 23.89 -19.90
CA GLU A 43 -12.99 23.08 -20.38
C GLU A 43 -11.80 24.00 -20.77
N PRO A 44 -10.54 23.55 -20.60
CA PRO A 44 -10.11 22.20 -20.17
C PRO A 44 -9.96 22.04 -18.65
N ASP A 45 -10.05 23.11 -17.86
CA ASP A 45 -9.74 23.11 -16.42
C ASP A 45 -10.65 22.15 -15.64
N TRP A 46 -11.92 22.03 -16.02
CA TRP A 46 -12.85 21.11 -15.39
C TRP A 46 -12.45 19.64 -15.56
N SER A 47 -12.12 19.21 -16.79
CA SER A 47 -11.67 17.84 -17.06
C SER A 47 -10.35 17.54 -16.36
N ILE A 48 -9.40 18.46 -16.37
CA ILE A 48 -8.12 18.31 -15.68
C ILE A 48 -8.36 18.14 -14.17
N PHE A 49 -9.21 18.96 -13.59
CA PHE A 49 -9.50 18.89 -12.16
C PHE A 49 -10.16 17.57 -11.78
N VAL A 50 -11.27 17.21 -12.45
CA VAL A 50 -12.05 16.03 -12.08
C VAL A 50 -11.36 14.76 -12.50
N GLN A 51 -10.98 14.60 -13.77
CA GLN A 51 -10.51 13.33 -14.29
C GLN A 51 -9.06 13.02 -13.92
N LEU A 52 -8.20 14.05 -13.82
CA LEU A 52 -6.79 13.83 -13.50
C LEU A 52 -6.50 14.04 -12.01
N ARG A 53 -6.84 15.22 -11.45
CA ARG A 53 -6.36 15.59 -10.12
C ARG A 53 -7.15 14.93 -8.98
N VAL A 54 -8.48 14.90 -9.08
CA VAL A 54 -9.34 14.27 -8.06
C VAL A 54 -9.13 12.75 -8.07
N SER A 55 -9.18 12.11 -9.26
CA SER A 55 -8.95 10.66 -9.40
C SER A 55 -7.60 10.25 -8.83
N ARG A 56 -6.53 10.96 -9.19
CA ARG A 56 -5.17 10.72 -8.71
C ARG A 56 -5.04 10.90 -7.20
N THR A 57 -5.60 11.96 -6.64
CA THR A 57 -5.57 12.21 -5.18
C THR A 57 -6.31 11.11 -4.42
N LEU A 58 -7.50 10.72 -4.88
CA LEU A 58 -8.25 9.63 -4.25
C LEU A 58 -7.50 8.30 -4.35
N LEU A 59 -6.90 7.99 -5.51
CA LEU A 59 -6.05 6.80 -5.63
C LEU A 59 -4.91 6.84 -4.61
N GLY A 60 -4.19 7.95 -4.48
CA GLY A 60 -3.10 8.10 -3.50
C GLY A 60 -3.55 7.92 -2.05
N LEU A 61 -4.71 8.50 -1.70
CA LEU A 61 -5.30 8.37 -0.36
C LEU A 61 -5.64 6.91 0.00
N PHE A 62 -6.33 6.21 -0.88
CA PHE A 62 -6.72 4.82 -0.62
C PHE A 62 -5.56 3.83 -0.79
N ALA A 63 -4.65 4.06 -1.72
CA ALA A 63 -3.44 3.26 -1.90
C ALA A 63 -2.50 3.36 -0.69
N GLY A 64 -2.23 4.58 -0.22
CA GLY A 64 -1.43 4.80 0.99
C GLY A 64 -2.08 4.20 2.23
N GLY A 65 -3.41 4.34 2.36
CA GLY A 65 -4.18 3.71 3.43
C GLY A 65 -4.09 2.18 3.40
N ALA A 66 -4.27 1.58 2.23
CA ALA A 66 -4.18 0.14 2.01
C ALA A 66 -2.80 -0.42 2.37
N LEU A 67 -1.72 0.21 1.88
CA LEU A 67 -0.35 -0.21 2.19
C LEU A 67 -0.02 -0.07 3.67
N SER A 68 -0.44 1.02 4.32
CA SER A 68 -0.23 1.23 5.74
C SER A 68 -0.99 0.22 6.60
N LEU A 69 -2.23 -0.09 6.26
CA LEU A 69 -3.02 -1.10 6.94
C LEU A 69 -2.41 -2.50 6.75
N ALA A 70 -2.00 -2.87 5.52
CA ALA A 70 -1.31 -4.11 5.24
C ALA A 70 -0.02 -4.24 6.07
N GLY A 71 0.77 -3.16 6.16
CA GLY A 71 1.95 -3.10 7.02
C GLY A 71 1.61 -3.31 8.49
N THR A 72 0.56 -2.65 9.00
CA THR A 72 0.09 -2.85 10.39
C THR A 72 -0.27 -4.31 10.68
N LEU A 73 -0.96 -4.97 9.74
CA LEU A 73 -1.32 -6.39 9.83
C LEU A 73 -0.08 -7.29 9.88
N PHE A 74 0.84 -7.11 8.95
CA PHE A 74 2.04 -7.93 8.88
C PHE A 74 2.94 -7.73 10.10
N GLN A 75 3.07 -6.50 10.61
CA GLN A 75 3.78 -6.22 11.85
C GLN A 75 3.14 -6.90 13.06
N ALA A 76 1.81 -6.93 13.15
CA ALA A 76 1.10 -7.63 14.23
C ALA A 76 1.26 -9.15 14.12
N MET A 77 1.12 -9.70 12.91
CA MET A 77 1.17 -11.13 12.64
C MET A 77 2.58 -11.71 12.83
N LEU A 78 3.60 -11.00 12.36
CA LEU A 78 4.99 -11.42 12.43
C LEU A 78 5.66 -10.98 13.74
N ARG A 79 5.03 -10.11 14.51
CA ARG A 79 5.58 -9.49 15.73
C ARG A 79 6.92 -8.81 15.46
N ASP A 80 7.05 -8.28 14.26
CA ASP A 80 8.22 -7.56 13.80
C ASP A 80 7.80 -6.19 13.26
N ALA A 81 8.32 -5.14 13.88
CA ALA A 81 8.00 -3.76 13.50
C ALA A 81 8.56 -3.37 12.11
N LEU A 82 9.47 -4.17 11.55
CA LEU A 82 10.06 -3.97 10.23
C LEU A 82 9.37 -4.79 9.14
N ALA A 83 8.39 -5.63 9.50
CA ALA A 83 7.64 -6.42 8.54
C ALA A 83 6.83 -5.53 7.60
N THR A 84 6.93 -5.79 6.31
CA THR A 84 6.25 -5.05 5.25
C THR A 84 5.64 -5.99 4.22
N PRO A 85 4.69 -5.54 3.41
CA PRO A 85 4.19 -6.32 2.27
C PRO A 85 5.28 -6.76 1.29
N TYR A 86 6.38 -6.01 1.23
CA TYR A 86 7.52 -6.28 0.34
C TYR A 86 8.36 -7.47 0.82
N THR A 87 8.54 -7.61 2.13
CA THR A 87 9.30 -8.73 2.72
C THR A 87 8.59 -10.08 2.54
N LEU A 88 7.29 -10.06 2.27
CA LEU A 88 6.47 -11.27 2.07
C LEU A 88 6.30 -11.68 0.60
N GLY A 89 6.96 -11.01 -0.32
CA GLY A 89 7.04 -11.41 -1.73
C GLY A 89 5.86 -10.99 -2.61
N ILE A 90 4.77 -10.49 -2.03
CA ILE A 90 3.53 -10.18 -2.76
C ILE A 90 3.78 -9.10 -3.81
N SER A 91 4.47 -8.03 -3.43
CA SER A 91 4.82 -6.94 -4.35
C SER A 91 5.75 -7.39 -5.47
N ALA A 92 6.72 -8.28 -5.17
CA ALA A 92 7.62 -8.84 -6.18
C ALA A 92 6.86 -9.70 -7.21
N GLY A 93 5.90 -10.51 -6.75
CA GLY A 93 5.02 -11.28 -7.62
C GLY A 93 4.16 -10.38 -8.53
N ALA A 94 3.56 -9.33 -7.96
CA ALA A 94 2.81 -8.33 -8.72
C ALA A 94 3.72 -7.65 -9.76
N SER A 95 4.93 -7.28 -9.37
CA SER A 95 5.91 -6.67 -10.26
C SER A 95 6.30 -7.59 -11.42
N LEU A 96 6.57 -8.86 -11.14
CA LEU A 96 6.87 -9.83 -12.19
C LEU A 96 5.69 -9.99 -13.16
N GLY A 97 4.45 -10.12 -12.64
CA GLY A 97 3.26 -10.20 -13.49
C GLY A 97 3.13 -9.01 -14.43
N ALA A 98 3.29 -7.78 -13.92
CA ALA A 98 3.24 -6.56 -14.72
C ALA A 98 4.37 -6.52 -15.78
N VAL A 99 5.59 -6.89 -15.40
CA VAL A 99 6.75 -6.95 -16.32
C VAL A 99 6.51 -7.96 -17.44
N VAL A 100 5.91 -9.11 -17.14
CA VAL A 100 5.53 -10.11 -18.15
C VAL A 100 4.50 -9.52 -19.12
N ALA A 101 3.48 -8.80 -18.64
CA ALA A 101 2.49 -8.15 -19.52
C ALA A 101 3.13 -7.12 -20.44
N ILE A 102 4.07 -6.29 -19.93
CA ILE A 102 4.82 -5.32 -20.72
C ILE A 102 5.71 -6.03 -21.77
N TRP A 103 6.38 -7.10 -21.36
CA TRP A 103 7.25 -7.90 -22.25
C TRP A 103 6.46 -8.49 -23.42
N LEU A 104 5.32 -9.13 -23.11
CA LEU A 104 4.43 -9.73 -24.12
C LEU A 104 3.66 -8.68 -24.94
N GLY A 105 3.68 -7.41 -24.54
CA GLY A 105 2.98 -6.32 -25.23
C GLY A 105 1.45 -6.39 -25.06
N TRP A 106 0.97 -7.02 -24.01
CA TRP A 106 -0.47 -7.06 -23.70
C TRP A 106 -0.96 -5.69 -23.32
N GLN A 107 -1.96 -5.19 -24.01
CA GLN A 107 -2.54 -3.88 -23.71
C GLN A 107 -3.77 -3.97 -22.82
N GLN A 108 -4.71 -4.86 -23.15
CA GLN A 108 -5.95 -5.04 -22.42
C GLN A 108 -6.33 -6.53 -22.32
N ILE A 109 -6.93 -6.89 -21.20
CA ILE A 109 -7.58 -8.19 -20.96
C ILE A 109 -9.00 -7.88 -20.49
N ALA A 110 -10.01 -8.30 -21.25
CA ALA A 110 -11.44 -8.06 -20.95
C ALA A 110 -11.78 -6.58 -20.68
N GLY A 111 -11.19 -5.65 -21.42
CA GLY A 111 -11.43 -4.21 -21.30
C GLY A 111 -10.69 -3.53 -20.14
N VAL A 112 -9.85 -4.26 -19.41
CA VAL A 112 -9.02 -3.74 -18.31
C VAL A 112 -7.55 -3.72 -18.73
N PRO A 113 -6.73 -2.74 -18.31
CA PRO A 113 -5.30 -2.73 -18.58
C PRO A 113 -4.64 -4.05 -18.18
N ALA A 114 -3.99 -4.71 -19.13
CA ALA A 114 -3.41 -6.04 -18.92
C ALA A 114 -2.38 -6.08 -17.79
N ILE A 115 -1.67 -4.97 -17.58
CA ILE A 115 -0.69 -4.80 -16.49
C ILE A 115 -1.36 -5.01 -15.13
N TRP A 116 -2.57 -4.50 -14.92
CA TRP A 116 -3.29 -4.65 -13.65
C TRP A 116 -3.68 -6.11 -13.39
N VAL A 117 -4.26 -6.76 -14.40
CA VAL A 117 -4.67 -8.16 -14.31
C VAL A 117 -3.46 -9.08 -14.08
N ALA A 118 -2.38 -8.84 -14.82
CA ALA A 118 -1.15 -9.62 -14.70
C ALA A 118 -0.45 -9.40 -13.35
N ALA A 119 -0.45 -8.17 -12.82
CA ALA A 119 0.08 -7.88 -11.49
C ALA A 119 -0.72 -8.59 -10.39
N LEU A 120 -2.06 -8.55 -10.45
CA LEU A 120 -2.91 -9.31 -9.53
C LEU A 120 -2.67 -10.81 -9.64
N GLY A 121 -2.54 -11.34 -10.86
CA GLY A 121 -2.22 -12.75 -11.12
C GLY A 121 -0.87 -13.16 -10.54
N GLY A 122 0.17 -12.36 -10.76
CA GLY A 122 1.51 -12.60 -10.21
C GLY A 122 1.53 -12.57 -8.68
N ALA A 123 0.82 -11.63 -8.06
CA ALA A 123 0.64 -11.58 -6.62
C ALA A 123 -0.10 -12.81 -6.08
N ALA A 124 -1.16 -13.26 -6.77
CA ALA A 124 -1.92 -14.46 -6.40
C ALA A 124 -1.07 -15.73 -6.47
N VAL A 125 -0.23 -15.87 -7.49
CA VAL A 125 0.70 -17.00 -7.63
C VAL A 125 1.69 -17.02 -6.46
N VAL A 126 2.33 -15.90 -6.15
CA VAL A 126 3.26 -15.83 -5.01
C VAL A 126 2.54 -16.08 -3.69
N LEU A 127 1.34 -15.52 -3.49
CA LEU A 127 0.51 -15.80 -2.32
C LEU A 127 0.26 -17.30 -2.17
N ALA A 128 -0.16 -17.98 -3.23
CA ALA A 128 -0.45 -19.41 -3.23
C ALA A 128 0.82 -20.24 -2.91
N LEU A 129 1.97 -19.88 -3.49
CA LEU A 129 3.25 -20.55 -3.24
C LEU A 129 3.71 -20.40 -1.78
N VAL A 130 3.65 -19.17 -1.24
CA VAL A 130 4.07 -18.89 0.14
C VAL A 130 3.15 -19.57 1.16
N VAL A 131 1.83 -19.48 0.95
CA VAL A 131 0.85 -20.17 1.83
C VAL A 131 0.98 -21.68 1.70
N GLY A 132 1.12 -22.21 0.48
CA GLY A 132 1.32 -23.64 0.24
C GLY A 132 2.57 -24.19 0.95
N ALA A 133 3.68 -23.47 0.85
CA ALA A 133 4.92 -23.83 1.57
C ALA A 133 4.73 -23.80 3.09
N ALA A 134 4.03 -22.79 3.62
CA ALA A 134 3.78 -22.67 5.06
C ALA A 134 2.85 -23.76 5.60
N LEU A 135 1.85 -24.19 4.85
CA LEU A 135 0.89 -25.24 5.25
C LEU A 135 1.52 -26.64 5.26
N HIS A 136 2.57 -26.88 4.47
CA HIS A 136 3.24 -28.19 4.42
C HIS A 136 3.87 -28.62 5.76
N HIS A 137 4.22 -27.66 6.64
CA HIS A 137 4.85 -27.88 7.94
C HIS A 137 3.88 -28.02 9.13
N ARG A 138 2.64 -28.44 8.94
CA ARG A 138 1.60 -28.65 9.98
C ARG A 138 1.35 -27.47 10.94
N ARG A 139 2.24 -26.48 11.00
CA ARG A 139 2.08 -25.23 11.77
C ARG A 139 2.54 -24.05 10.91
N VAL A 140 1.63 -23.16 10.62
CA VAL A 140 1.95 -21.89 9.93
C VAL A 140 2.78 -21.04 10.91
N SER A 141 4.09 -20.95 10.67
CA SER A 141 4.97 -20.11 11.48
C SER A 141 5.25 -18.78 10.76
N SER A 142 5.33 -17.71 11.52
CA SER A 142 5.72 -16.38 11.01
C SER A 142 7.07 -16.42 10.30
N PHE A 143 8.01 -17.20 10.81
CA PHE A 143 9.34 -17.37 10.21
C PHE A 143 9.28 -18.06 8.84
N SER A 144 8.48 -19.14 8.70
CA SER A 144 8.31 -19.83 7.42
C SER A 144 7.69 -18.90 6.37
N LEU A 145 6.70 -18.10 6.74
CA LEU A 145 6.09 -17.11 5.83
C LEU A 145 7.10 -16.06 5.37
N LEU A 146 7.92 -15.53 6.28
CA LEU A 146 8.97 -14.56 5.94
C LEU A 146 10.02 -15.16 5.00
N LEU A 147 10.55 -16.34 5.32
CA LEU A 147 11.60 -16.97 4.54
C LEU A 147 11.10 -17.36 3.14
N SER A 148 9.89 -17.94 3.05
CA SER A 148 9.28 -18.29 1.78
C SER A 148 8.98 -17.03 0.94
N GLY A 149 8.53 -15.94 1.57
CA GLY A 149 8.30 -14.67 0.91
C GLY A 149 9.58 -14.04 0.38
N LEU A 150 10.66 -14.07 1.16
CA LEU A 150 11.98 -13.59 0.73
C LEU A 150 12.54 -14.40 -0.44
N ALA A 151 12.43 -15.73 -0.38
CA ALA A 151 12.85 -16.61 -1.47
C ALA A 151 12.04 -16.33 -2.75
N ALA A 152 10.70 -16.21 -2.64
CA ALA A 152 9.85 -15.85 -3.76
C ALA A 152 10.20 -14.48 -4.35
N SER A 153 10.48 -13.47 -3.50
CA SER A 153 10.93 -12.14 -3.94
C SER A 153 12.21 -12.22 -4.75
N SER A 154 13.20 -13.01 -4.29
CA SER A 154 14.48 -13.17 -4.97
C SER A 154 14.32 -13.83 -6.33
N VAL A 155 13.46 -14.85 -6.43
CA VAL A 155 13.15 -15.53 -7.70
C VAL A 155 12.43 -14.57 -8.65
N CYS A 156 11.40 -13.86 -8.18
CA CYS A 156 10.69 -12.87 -9.00
C CYS A 156 11.64 -11.77 -9.51
N SER A 157 12.52 -11.25 -8.65
CA SER A 157 13.51 -10.24 -9.02
C SER A 157 14.49 -10.75 -10.08
N ALA A 158 14.94 -12.00 -9.96
CA ALA A 158 15.81 -12.61 -10.96
C ALA A 158 15.12 -12.71 -12.34
N PHE A 159 13.84 -13.15 -12.38
CA PHE A 159 13.07 -13.18 -13.63
C PHE A 159 12.85 -11.78 -14.21
N ILE A 160 12.57 -10.78 -13.37
CA ILE A 160 12.46 -9.38 -13.83
C ILE A 160 13.76 -8.92 -14.50
N LEU A 161 14.93 -9.20 -13.92
CA LEU A 161 16.23 -8.84 -14.48
C LEU A 161 16.50 -9.57 -15.80
N VAL A 162 16.16 -10.86 -15.90
CA VAL A 162 16.29 -11.62 -17.16
C VAL A 162 15.42 -10.99 -18.24
N ILE A 163 14.14 -10.72 -17.96
CA ILE A 163 13.23 -10.09 -18.91
C ILE A 163 13.75 -8.71 -19.32
N TYR A 164 14.22 -7.93 -18.34
CA TYR A 164 14.77 -6.58 -18.57
C TYR A 164 15.97 -6.62 -19.55
N GLY A 165 16.82 -7.64 -19.48
CA GLY A 165 17.94 -7.83 -20.39
C GLY A 165 17.55 -8.30 -21.80
N LEU A 166 16.34 -8.87 -21.97
CA LEU A 166 15.86 -9.41 -23.24
C LEU A 166 14.98 -8.45 -24.05
N VAL A 167 14.48 -7.37 -23.42
CA VAL A 167 13.52 -6.45 -24.06
C VAL A 167 14.23 -5.30 -24.80
N SER A 168 13.50 -4.65 -25.73
CA SER A 168 13.95 -3.43 -26.38
C SER A 168 14.06 -2.25 -25.42
N THR A 169 14.84 -1.24 -25.79
CA THR A 169 15.04 -0.01 -24.99
C THR A 169 13.71 0.66 -24.56
N THR A 170 12.74 0.72 -25.47
CA THR A 170 11.42 1.30 -25.19
C THR A 170 10.68 0.52 -24.10
N LYS A 171 10.68 -0.80 -24.17
CA LYS A 171 10.06 -1.65 -23.14
C LYS A 171 10.82 -1.57 -21.82
N SER A 172 12.17 -1.52 -21.84
CA SER A 172 12.99 -1.33 -20.64
C SER A 172 12.64 -0.04 -19.93
N PHE A 173 12.44 1.06 -20.65
CA PHE A 173 12.00 2.33 -20.07
C PHE A 173 10.62 2.20 -19.40
N SER A 174 9.67 1.55 -20.07
CA SER A 174 8.32 1.32 -19.51
C SER A 174 8.37 0.45 -18.23
N ILE A 175 9.18 -0.61 -18.23
CA ILE A 175 9.39 -1.47 -17.05
C ILE A 175 10.02 -0.67 -15.92
N SER A 176 11.08 0.12 -16.19
CA SER A 176 11.75 0.93 -15.17
C SER A 176 10.79 1.94 -14.55
N ARG A 177 10.01 2.66 -15.38
CA ARG A 177 9.03 3.64 -14.90
C ARG A 177 7.98 2.98 -14.01
N TRP A 178 7.48 1.81 -14.40
CA TRP A 178 6.48 1.09 -13.60
C TRP A 178 7.05 0.58 -12.28
N LEU A 179 8.31 0.06 -12.27
CA LEU A 179 8.98 -0.46 -11.06
C LEU A 179 9.33 0.61 -10.01
N ILE A 180 9.41 1.89 -10.40
CA ILE A 180 9.61 2.98 -9.43
C ILE A 180 8.35 3.23 -8.60
N GLY A 181 7.18 2.93 -9.16
CA GLY A 181 5.88 3.16 -8.53
C GLY A 181 5.45 4.62 -8.57
N SER A 182 4.29 4.88 -9.16
CA SER A 182 3.69 6.22 -9.31
C SER A 182 2.20 6.16 -8.99
N VAL A 183 1.66 7.28 -8.56
CA VAL A 183 0.22 7.47 -8.44
C VAL A 183 -0.24 8.22 -9.67
N ASP A 184 -0.79 7.50 -10.65
CA ASP A 184 -1.33 8.12 -11.87
C ASP A 184 -2.85 8.19 -11.82
N SER A 185 -3.46 9.04 -12.65
CA SER A 185 -4.92 9.09 -12.74
C SER A 185 -5.46 7.82 -13.39
N VAL A 186 -6.52 7.28 -12.83
CA VAL A 186 -7.25 6.12 -13.35
C VAL A 186 -8.71 6.51 -13.60
N ASP A 187 -9.41 5.76 -14.44
CA ASP A 187 -10.84 5.95 -14.65
C ASP A 187 -11.64 5.69 -13.36
N TYR A 188 -12.79 6.33 -13.23
CA TYR A 188 -13.60 6.23 -12.01
C TYR A 188 -14.19 4.83 -11.78
N ALA A 189 -14.35 4.02 -12.81
CA ALA A 189 -14.82 2.64 -12.66
C ALA A 189 -13.74 1.79 -11.99
N ALA A 190 -12.49 1.87 -12.45
CA ALA A 190 -11.36 1.19 -11.83
C ALA A 190 -11.08 1.73 -10.40
N LEU A 191 -11.13 3.06 -10.22
CA LEU A 191 -10.99 3.67 -8.90
C LEU A 191 -12.07 3.18 -7.93
N GLY A 192 -13.33 3.15 -8.37
CA GLY A 192 -14.46 2.65 -7.56
C GLY A 192 -14.30 1.19 -7.17
N GLY A 193 -13.89 0.34 -8.11
CA GLY A 193 -13.57 -1.07 -7.84
C GLY A 193 -12.43 -1.24 -6.82
N PHE A 194 -11.36 -0.48 -6.99
CA PHE A 194 -10.23 -0.46 -6.05
C PHE A 194 -10.65 0.00 -4.65
N VAL A 195 -11.35 1.13 -4.56
CA VAL A 195 -11.83 1.67 -3.28
C VAL A 195 -12.77 0.68 -2.59
N LEU A 196 -13.67 0.02 -3.32
CA LEU A 196 -14.55 -1.01 -2.77
C LEU A 196 -13.75 -2.17 -2.15
N VAL A 197 -12.77 -2.71 -2.88
CA VAL A 197 -11.89 -3.78 -2.37
C VAL A 197 -11.15 -3.33 -1.12
N VAL A 198 -10.58 -2.13 -1.13
CA VAL A 198 -9.82 -1.58 0.01
C VAL A 198 -10.74 -1.39 1.22
N VAL A 199 -11.89 -0.75 1.05
CA VAL A 199 -12.83 -0.45 2.16
C VAL A 199 -13.40 -1.72 2.75
N VAL A 200 -13.85 -2.68 1.93
CA VAL A 200 -14.39 -3.96 2.39
C VAL A 200 -13.33 -4.74 3.17
N THR A 201 -12.12 -4.85 2.61
CA THR A 201 -11.01 -5.57 3.28
C THR A 201 -10.62 -4.88 4.59
N ALA A 202 -10.49 -3.55 4.59
CA ALA A 202 -10.20 -2.77 5.78
C ALA A 202 -11.27 -2.96 6.87
N ALA A 203 -12.55 -2.94 6.49
CA ALA A 203 -13.66 -3.16 7.44
C ALA A 203 -13.62 -4.56 8.07
N VAL A 204 -13.35 -5.61 7.28
CA VAL A 204 -13.21 -6.98 7.77
C VAL A 204 -12.06 -7.11 8.76
N VAL A 205 -10.90 -6.53 8.42
CA VAL A 205 -9.70 -6.56 9.27
C VAL A 205 -9.90 -5.77 10.56
N MET A 206 -10.46 -4.57 10.48
CA MET A 206 -10.70 -3.71 11.64
C MET A 206 -11.73 -4.30 12.62
N ARG A 207 -12.72 -5.07 12.15
CA ARG A 207 -13.63 -5.82 13.02
C ARG A 207 -12.91 -6.84 13.91
N GLN A 208 -11.75 -7.34 13.47
CA GLN A 208 -10.94 -8.31 14.22
C GLN A 208 -9.85 -7.64 15.07
N ALA A 209 -9.86 -6.32 15.27
CA ALA A 209 -8.81 -5.56 15.96
C ALA A 209 -8.49 -6.10 17.38
N LYS A 210 -9.49 -6.62 18.09
CA LYS A 210 -9.28 -7.26 19.41
C LYS A 210 -8.43 -8.53 19.29
N ALA A 211 -8.68 -9.36 18.30
CA ALA A 211 -7.91 -10.57 18.06
C ALA A 211 -6.47 -10.25 17.63
N TRP A 212 -6.30 -9.18 16.83
CA TRP A 212 -4.97 -8.68 16.46
C TRP A 212 -4.17 -8.17 17.65
N ASN A 213 -4.80 -7.56 18.65
CA ASN A 213 -4.12 -7.19 19.90
C ASN A 213 -3.58 -8.41 20.65
N LEU A 214 -4.35 -9.50 20.73
CA LEU A 214 -3.89 -10.74 21.35
C LEU A 214 -2.74 -11.38 20.56
N MET A 215 -2.87 -11.43 19.22
CA MET A 215 -1.89 -12.01 18.32
C MET A 215 -0.54 -11.27 18.37
N ALA A 216 -0.56 -9.95 18.47
CA ALA A 216 0.64 -9.11 18.53
C ALA A 216 1.45 -9.30 19.82
N VAL A 217 0.82 -9.77 20.90
CA VAL A 217 1.51 -10.10 22.16
C VAL A 217 2.16 -11.48 22.05
N ASP A 218 1.35 -12.52 21.90
CA ASP A 218 1.84 -13.90 21.75
C ASP A 218 0.75 -14.81 21.16
N PRO A 219 1.03 -15.59 20.09
CA PRO A 219 0.06 -16.51 19.50
C PRO A 219 -0.40 -17.61 20.44
N SER A 220 0.46 -18.13 21.32
CA SER A 220 0.10 -19.19 22.28
C SER A 220 -0.87 -18.65 23.32
N TRP A 221 -0.60 -17.46 23.82
CA TRP A 221 -1.49 -16.77 24.74
C TRP A 221 -2.82 -16.35 24.06
N ALA A 222 -2.80 -15.94 22.81
CA ALA A 222 -4.00 -15.69 22.03
C ALA A 222 -4.89 -16.92 21.92
N SER A 223 -4.28 -18.11 21.71
CA SER A 223 -5.01 -19.38 21.59
C SER A 223 -5.71 -19.77 22.89
N THR A 224 -5.08 -19.56 24.05
CA THR A 224 -5.69 -19.82 25.37
C THR A 224 -6.89 -18.90 25.66
N ARG A 225 -6.95 -17.75 25.00
CA ARG A 225 -8.07 -16.79 25.07
C ARG A 225 -9.13 -17.00 23.98
N GLY A 226 -9.09 -18.16 23.29
CA GLY A 226 -10.07 -18.54 22.28
C GLY A 226 -9.86 -17.96 20.88
N ALA A 227 -8.74 -17.29 20.62
CA ALA A 227 -8.41 -16.83 19.28
C ALA A 227 -7.98 -18.02 18.41
N ARG A 228 -8.58 -18.14 17.21
CA ARG A 228 -8.19 -19.14 16.21
C ARG A 228 -6.95 -18.65 15.44
N VAL A 229 -5.78 -18.81 16.05
CA VAL A 229 -4.51 -18.25 15.57
C VAL A 229 -4.24 -18.56 14.09
N THR A 230 -4.38 -19.83 13.66
CA THR A 230 -4.15 -20.21 12.27
C THR A 230 -5.10 -19.50 11.30
N GLN A 231 -6.39 -19.40 11.64
CA GLN A 231 -7.35 -18.70 10.80
C GLN A 231 -7.06 -17.20 10.76
N LEU A 232 -6.70 -16.60 11.89
CA LEU A 232 -6.32 -15.19 11.97
C LEU A 232 -5.06 -14.91 11.15
N THR A 233 -4.04 -15.78 11.22
CA THR A 233 -2.82 -15.65 10.41
C THR A 233 -3.14 -15.74 8.91
N LEU A 234 -3.91 -16.74 8.47
CA LEU A 234 -4.26 -16.92 7.07
C LEU A 234 -5.13 -15.77 6.55
N SER A 235 -6.13 -15.34 7.35
CA SER A 235 -6.99 -14.21 6.97
C SER A 235 -6.22 -12.89 6.92
N GLY A 236 -5.29 -12.67 7.86
CA GLY A 236 -4.43 -11.48 7.87
C GLY A 236 -3.45 -11.47 6.71
N TYR A 237 -2.84 -12.63 6.42
CA TYR A 237 -1.95 -12.76 5.27
C TYR A 237 -2.72 -12.53 3.95
N GLY A 238 -3.89 -13.15 3.80
CA GLY A 238 -4.74 -12.96 2.63
C GLY A 238 -5.22 -11.52 2.46
N ALA A 239 -5.71 -10.90 3.54
CA ALA A 239 -6.18 -9.51 3.52
C ALA A 239 -5.04 -8.52 3.23
N GLY A 240 -3.90 -8.66 3.90
CA GLY A 240 -2.73 -7.82 3.65
C GLY A 240 -2.18 -7.99 2.24
N SER A 241 -2.19 -9.22 1.72
CA SER A 241 -1.80 -9.52 0.33
C SER A 241 -2.76 -8.91 -0.68
N LEU A 242 -4.06 -8.99 -0.43
CA LEU A 242 -5.08 -8.40 -1.32
C LEU A 242 -4.95 -6.87 -1.36
N LEU A 243 -4.82 -6.22 -0.22
CA LEU A 243 -4.59 -4.76 -0.14
C LEU A 243 -3.32 -4.35 -0.89
N THR A 244 -2.24 -5.11 -0.73
CA THR A 244 -0.97 -4.85 -1.42
C THR A 244 -1.08 -5.09 -2.92
N ALA A 245 -1.61 -6.23 -3.33
CA ALA A 245 -1.74 -6.59 -4.73
C ALA A 245 -2.63 -5.61 -5.51
N ALA A 246 -3.79 -5.26 -4.94
CA ALA A 246 -4.70 -4.28 -5.53
C ALA A 246 -4.03 -2.90 -5.69
N THR A 247 -3.26 -2.47 -4.67
CA THR A 247 -2.52 -1.20 -4.73
C THR A 247 -1.41 -1.27 -5.79
N VAL A 248 -0.54 -2.29 -5.71
CA VAL A 248 0.60 -2.43 -6.62
C VAL A 248 0.15 -2.57 -8.07
N ALA A 249 -1.00 -3.22 -8.32
CA ALA A 249 -1.56 -3.33 -9.67
C ALA A 249 -1.84 -1.96 -10.32
N LEU A 250 -2.29 -0.96 -9.55
CA LEU A 250 -2.63 0.36 -10.08
C LEU A 250 -1.48 1.36 -10.00
N THR A 251 -0.62 1.24 -8.97
CA THR A 251 0.41 2.26 -8.69
C THR A 251 1.83 1.78 -8.94
N GLY A 252 2.03 0.49 -9.28
CA GLY A 252 3.34 -0.12 -9.15
C GLY A 252 3.78 -0.25 -7.67
N PRO A 253 4.98 -0.75 -7.44
CA PRO A 253 5.50 -0.98 -6.09
C PRO A 253 5.90 0.34 -5.40
N ILE A 254 5.21 0.73 -4.31
CA ILE A 254 5.54 1.91 -3.50
C ILE A 254 5.96 1.47 -2.09
N GLY A 255 7.24 1.56 -1.79
CA GLY A 255 7.83 1.17 -0.51
C GLY A 255 7.56 2.14 0.63
N PHE A 256 7.98 1.74 1.82
CA PHE A 256 8.03 2.52 3.07
C PHE A 256 6.70 2.93 3.70
N VAL A 257 5.60 3.15 2.98
CA VAL A 257 4.30 3.55 3.55
C VAL A 257 3.86 2.59 4.66
N GLY A 258 3.86 1.28 4.36
CA GLY A 258 3.47 0.23 5.30
C GLY A 258 4.44 0.00 6.46
N LEU A 259 5.62 0.62 6.43
CA LEU A 259 6.60 0.54 7.51
C LEU A 259 6.59 1.80 8.37
N VAL A 260 6.69 2.95 7.72
CA VAL A 260 6.86 4.25 8.38
C VAL A 260 5.61 4.66 9.13
N VAL A 261 4.45 4.59 8.47
CA VAL A 261 3.21 5.12 9.05
C VAL A 261 2.75 4.34 10.28
N PRO A 262 2.66 2.99 10.27
CA PRO A 262 2.27 2.26 11.47
C PRO A 262 3.22 2.51 12.65
N HIS A 263 4.52 2.66 12.37
CA HIS A 263 5.50 2.97 13.40
C HIS A 263 5.28 4.36 13.99
N LEU A 264 5.13 5.41 13.15
CA LEU A 264 4.86 6.78 13.57
C LEU A 264 3.56 6.88 14.40
N VAL A 265 2.53 6.22 13.95
CA VAL A 265 1.23 6.22 14.64
C VAL A 265 1.36 5.51 15.99
N ARG A 266 2.02 4.33 16.02
CA ARG A 266 2.22 3.55 17.26
C ARG A 266 2.99 4.31 18.32
N THR A 267 4.01 5.09 17.96
CA THR A 267 4.79 5.90 18.91
C THR A 267 3.99 7.04 19.53
N ARG A 268 2.91 7.50 18.89
CA ARG A 268 2.08 8.61 19.36
C ARG A 268 0.82 8.18 20.10
N ILE A 269 0.18 7.08 19.67
CA ILE A 269 -1.13 6.66 20.19
C ILE A 269 -1.12 5.28 20.85
N GLY A 270 0.03 4.58 20.83
CA GLY A 270 0.16 3.24 21.41
C GLY A 270 -0.15 2.11 20.42
N ALA A 271 -0.15 0.87 20.93
CA ALA A 271 -0.23 -0.35 20.13
C ALA A 271 -1.65 -0.95 20.04
N ASP A 272 -2.69 -0.31 20.57
CA ASP A 272 -4.08 -0.83 20.48
C ASP A 272 -4.56 -0.77 19.02
N HIS A 273 -4.71 -1.94 18.40
CA HIS A 273 -5.11 -2.07 16.99
C HIS A 273 -6.50 -1.49 16.68
N ARG A 274 -7.36 -1.30 17.69
CA ARG A 274 -8.67 -0.63 17.51
C ARG A 274 -8.52 0.83 17.08
N VAL A 275 -7.43 1.47 17.48
CA VAL A 275 -7.11 2.87 17.14
C VAL A 275 -5.97 2.93 16.13
N LEU A 276 -4.97 2.06 16.30
CA LEU A 276 -3.80 1.99 15.43
C LEU A 276 -4.18 1.74 13.96
N MET A 277 -5.05 0.76 13.68
CA MET A 277 -5.42 0.41 12.30
C MET A 277 -6.14 1.53 11.55
N PRO A 278 -7.23 2.15 12.09
CA PRO A 278 -7.86 3.27 11.39
C PRO A 278 -6.94 4.49 11.27
N CYS A 279 -6.17 4.82 12.30
CA CYS A 279 -5.22 5.94 12.22
C CYS A 279 -4.07 5.67 11.23
N ALA A 280 -3.57 4.43 11.16
CA ALA A 280 -2.56 4.04 10.18
C ALA A 280 -3.11 4.09 8.75
N PHE A 281 -4.34 3.63 8.52
CA PHE A 281 -5.00 3.73 7.23
C PHE A 281 -5.12 5.20 6.78
N LEU A 282 -5.71 6.04 7.62
CA LEU A 282 -5.92 7.46 7.31
C LEU A 282 -4.58 8.21 7.15
N GLY A 283 -3.63 7.98 8.06
CA GLY A 283 -2.30 8.60 8.01
C GLY A 283 -1.48 8.16 6.80
N GLY A 284 -1.57 6.88 6.41
CA GLY A 284 -0.91 6.35 5.22
C GLY A 284 -1.43 6.98 3.94
N GLY A 285 -2.76 7.16 3.87
CA GLY A 285 -3.40 7.85 2.76
C GLY A 285 -2.89 9.30 2.62
N VAL A 286 -2.93 10.06 3.72
CA VAL A 286 -2.44 11.45 3.73
C VAL A 286 -0.97 11.53 3.32
N LEU A 287 -0.12 10.65 3.86
CA LEU A 287 1.31 10.66 3.55
C LEU A 287 1.58 10.40 2.07
N LEU A 288 0.98 9.33 1.49
CA LEU A 288 1.23 8.99 0.09
C LEU A 288 0.68 10.05 -0.86
N ALA A 289 -0.54 10.55 -0.62
CA ALA A 289 -1.12 11.62 -1.42
C ALA A 289 -0.32 12.93 -1.33
N ALA A 290 0.25 13.25 -0.17
CA ALA A 290 1.14 14.39 0.00
C ALA A 290 2.47 14.18 -0.75
N CYS A 291 3.08 12.99 -0.69
CA CYS A 291 4.29 12.66 -1.46
C CYS A 291 4.05 12.78 -2.96
N ASP A 292 2.89 12.34 -3.45
CA ASP A 292 2.50 12.52 -4.85
C ASP A 292 2.36 14.00 -5.21
N ALA A 293 1.66 14.78 -4.38
CA ALA A 293 1.50 16.23 -4.58
C ALA A 293 2.85 16.96 -4.62
N ILE A 294 3.80 16.59 -3.75
CA ILE A 294 5.17 17.10 -3.76
C ILE A 294 5.87 16.71 -5.06
N GLY A 295 5.83 15.41 -5.42
CA GLY A 295 6.53 14.89 -6.59
C GLY A 295 6.14 15.58 -7.90
N ARG A 296 4.86 15.94 -8.06
CA ARG A 296 4.35 16.64 -9.25
C ARG A 296 4.51 18.16 -9.22
N SER A 297 4.91 18.73 -8.09
CA SER A 297 4.99 20.21 -7.95
C SER A 297 6.42 20.73 -7.94
N VAL A 298 7.39 19.95 -7.43
CA VAL A 298 8.76 20.43 -7.12
C VAL A 298 9.60 20.63 -8.40
N VAL A 299 9.42 19.81 -9.43
CA VAL A 299 10.27 19.82 -10.65
C VAL A 299 9.43 20.01 -11.92
N ALA A 300 8.35 20.79 -11.83
CA ALA A 300 7.48 21.05 -12.99
C ALA A 300 8.30 21.57 -14.21
N PRO A 301 8.02 21.12 -15.45
CA PRO A 301 6.92 20.25 -15.87
C PRO A 301 7.18 18.75 -15.70
N SER A 302 8.37 18.33 -15.27
CA SER A 302 8.68 16.93 -14.98
C SER A 302 8.06 16.51 -13.65
N GLU A 303 7.72 15.23 -13.52
CA GLU A 303 7.14 14.68 -12.29
C GLU A 303 8.09 13.67 -11.66
N ILE A 304 8.29 13.78 -10.34
CA ILE A 304 9.00 12.77 -9.57
C ILE A 304 7.97 11.73 -9.12
N PRO A 305 8.16 10.42 -9.44
CA PRO A 305 7.26 9.37 -9.01
C PRO A 305 7.09 9.33 -7.49
N ALA A 306 5.86 9.13 -7.00
CA ALA A 306 5.55 9.10 -5.56
C ALA A 306 6.38 8.05 -4.81
N GLY A 307 6.70 6.92 -5.45
CA GLY A 307 7.57 5.88 -4.89
C GLY A 307 8.97 6.39 -4.58
N ALA A 308 9.55 7.23 -5.47
CA ALA A 308 10.87 7.83 -5.25
C ALA A 308 10.84 8.83 -4.08
N VAL A 309 9.81 9.70 -4.00
CA VAL A 309 9.64 10.65 -2.89
C VAL A 309 9.51 9.88 -1.56
N MET A 310 8.71 8.80 -1.55
CA MET A 310 8.56 7.94 -0.37
C MET A 310 9.88 7.27 0.03
N ALA A 311 10.71 6.83 -0.92
CA ALA A 311 12.00 6.22 -0.62
C ALA A 311 12.99 7.23 -0.01
N ILE A 312 13.02 8.47 -0.53
CA ILE A 312 13.85 9.58 0.00
C ILE A 312 13.44 9.94 1.44
N LEU A 313 12.16 9.90 1.78
CA LEU A 313 11.67 10.20 3.12
C LEU A 313 11.79 8.98 4.06
N GLY A 314 11.42 7.80 3.57
CA GLY A 314 11.32 6.59 4.38
C GLY A 314 12.66 5.98 4.75
N GLY A 315 13.64 6.02 3.85
CA GLY A 315 14.98 5.47 4.08
C GLY A 315 15.70 6.14 5.27
N PRO A 316 15.90 7.46 5.26
CA PRO A 316 16.52 8.17 6.38
C PRO A 316 15.73 8.02 7.69
N TYR A 317 14.39 8.04 7.62
CA TYR A 317 13.55 7.80 8.79
C TYR A 317 13.81 6.43 9.43
N LEU A 318 13.92 5.38 8.63
CA LEU A 318 14.22 4.04 9.12
C LEU A 318 15.58 3.97 9.82
N VAL A 319 16.61 4.57 9.22
CA VAL A 319 17.96 4.63 9.82
C VAL A 319 17.91 5.36 11.17
N TRP A 320 17.16 6.45 11.26
CA TRP A 320 16.99 7.20 12.51
C TRP A 320 16.31 6.37 13.60
N VAL A 321 15.23 5.63 13.27
CA VAL A 321 14.54 4.74 14.20
C VAL A 321 15.44 3.61 14.71
N LEU A 322 16.25 3.01 13.82
CA LEU A 322 17.19 1.96 14.20
C LEU A 322 18.26 2.46 15.18
N ARG A 323 18.78 3.67 14.97
CA ARG A 323 19.75 4.28 15.89
C ARG A 323 19.17 4.51 17.29
N GLN A 324 17.91 4.93 17.38
CA GLN A 324 17.29 5.13 18.70
C GLN A 324 17.13 3.81 19.49
N ARG A 325 16.85 2.69 18.80
CA ARG A 325 16.73 1.37 19.43
C ARG A 325 18.07 0.77 19.89
N SER A 326 19.16 1.12 19.23
CA SER A 326 20.49 0.63 19.62
C SER A 326 21.09 1.37 20.81
N MET A 327 20.48 2.49 21.22
CA MET A 327 20.92 3.30 22.37
C MET A 327 20.03 3.13 23.62
N SER A 328 18.94 2.37 23.51
CA SER A 328 18.05 1.98 24.62
C SER A 328 18.21 0.52 24.98
#